data_7159491861a244e53e9cb06ccf0897c8
#
_entry.id   7159491861a244e53e9cb06ccf0897c8
#
_cell.length_a   1.000
_cell.length_b   1.000
_cell.length_c   1.000
_cell.angle_alpha   90.00
_cell.angle_beta   90.00
_cell.angle_gamma   90.00
#
_symmetry.space_group_name_H-M   'P 1'
#
loop_
_entity.id
_entity.type
_entity.pdbx_description
1 polymer ?
#
loop_
_entity_poly.entity_id
_entity_poly.type
_entity_poly.pdbx_seq_one_letter_code
_entity_poly.pdbx_strand_id
1 'polypeptide(L)'
;MPIGAPKDLIDCRRFFLEATHPKHRQYEALRAYFVEGRASQEAATTFGYSVGSFRVLCHHFRRDPSPAFFLAAPRGPRTQPKKSAARDAIIDLRKQNYSVYEISETLTERGLGLSPTAVREVLKAEGFAALPRRLDEERPDRPRPLIEAVADVRAFSLAPRRFTTQCGGLFLFLPDLVRLQLDTLATAARLPGSRMIPATHALRASLALKLWSLERKRHIMAVVTDEGLALFSGLNVTPKKSYLSEYSSRVDPRKTSQLLAAWHAAVTGDHLFDGTSLNLDFHSVPYYGAHPVLERHYVSARSRRQPSVLVFLAQDAEGRAFCYSNANIRKGEEPAEIFRFIAFWKRAHNALPRHLVFDSRLTTYPNLARLDTMGIAFITLRRRSPQLLKEIALLPRSAWRTIELDVPTRKYRTPRVYDQKVRLAGRTFRQVYILDLGHEQPTILLTNEMRTPIKQLITRYAQRMLIENALSDAVRFFHMDALSSAVGFKVDVDMMLLVIASGLYRLLARRMRGYSGAQARQIFRDLVDTPATVDITATAVTVAFHRRAHLPILIASGLFDQPVRVPWWGNRTLRLTANAG
;
A
#
# COMPACT_ATOMS: atom_id res chain seq x y z
N MET A 1 15.74 4.17 61.63
CA MET A 1 16.44 3.25 60.68
C MET A 1 15.94 3.53 59.28
N PRO A 2 16.77 3.93 58.31
CA PRO A 2 16.34 4.11 56.95
C PRO A 2 16.06 2.72 56.34
N ILE A 3 14.91 2.56 55.74
CA ILE A 3 14.45 1.38 55.02
C ILE A 3 15.44 1.12 53.87
N GLY A 4 16.12 -0.03 53.91
CA GLY A 4 17.07 -0.43 52.88
C GLY A 4 16.44 -0.40 51.50
N ALA A 5 17.11 0.28 50.55
CA ALA A 5 16.66 0.32 49.19
C ALA A 5 16.57 -1.11 48.58
N PRO A 6 15.53 -1.42 47.83
CA PRO A 6 15.39 -2.74 47.20
C PRO A 6 16.63 -3.12 46.38
N LYS A 7 16.99 -4.41 46.38
CA LYS A 7 18.20 -4.93 45.68
C LYS A 7 18.27 -4.46 44.20
N ASP A 8 17.16 -4.37 43.53
CA ASP A 8 17.04 -3.94 42.12
C ASP A 8 17.49 -2.48 41.90
N LEU A 9 17.30 -1.59 42.89
CA LEU A 9 17.76 -0.19 42.86
C LEU A 9 19.26 -0.05 43.02
N ILE A 10 19.91 -0.99 43.72
CA ILE A 10 21.37 -1.03 43.90
C ILE A 10 22.04 -1.40 42.58
N ASP A 11 21.52 -2.35 41.83
CA ASP A 11 22.04 -2.75 40.54
C ASP A 11 21.85 -1.66 39.46
N CYS A 12 20.74 -0.94 39.47
CA CYS A 12 20.52 0.20 38.59
C CYS A 12 21.50 1.36 38.86
N ARG A 13 21.87 1.62 40.14
CA ARG A 13 22.88 2.63 40.49
C ARG A 13 24.27 2.27 39.97
N ARG A 14 24.65 1.00 40.00
CA ARG A 14 25.94 0.54 39.47
C ARG A 14 26.12 0.86 38.02
N PHE A 15 25.07 0.77 37.22
CA PHE A 15 25.10 1.15 35.81
C PHE A 15 25.67 2.56 35.60
N PHE A 16 25.27 3.52 36.43
CA PHE A 16 25.68 4.91 36.30
C PHE A 16 27.03 5.19 37.00
N LEU A 17 27.33 4.53 38.13
CA LEU A 17 28.53 4.77 38.91
C LEU A 17 29.73 3.97 38.41
N GLU A 18 29.51 2.78 37.86
CA GLU A 18 30.53 1.87 37.34
C GLU A 18 30.51 1.79 35.82
N ALA A 19 30.45 2.95 35.15
CA ALA A 19 30.37 3.04 33.70
C ALA A 19 31.59 2.40 33.01
N THR A 20 31.42 1.22 32.45
CA THR A 20 32.45 0.43 31.74
C THR A 20 32.80 0.99 30.36
N HIS A 21 31.80 1.56 29.66
CA HIS A 21 32.02 2.12 28.33
C HIS A 21 32.65 3.53 28.40
N PRO A 22 33.74 3.82 27.66
CA PRO A 22 34.45 5.10 27.78
C PRO A 22 33.58 6.35 27.58
N LYS A 23 32.64 6.33 26.63
CA LYS A 23 31.72 7.45 26.37
C LYS A 23 30.67 7.62 27.46
N HIS A 24 30.18 6.54 28.03
CA HIS A 24 29.27 6.55 29.17
C HIS A 24 29.98 7.15 30.38
N ARG A 25 31.20 6.71 30.67
CA ARG A 25 32.04 7.25 31.75
C ARG A 25 32.33 8.76 31.59
N GLN A 26 32.62 9.21 30.35
CA GLN A 26 32.80 10.64 30.05
C GLN A 26 31.54 11.44 30.34
N TYR A 27 30.38 10.91 29.90
CA TYR A 27 29.09 11.56 30.11
C TYR A 27 28.75 11.69 31.59
N GLU A 28 28.84 10.61 32.37
CA GLU A 28 28.56 10.64 33.80
C GLU A 28 29.50 11.52 34.58
N ALA A 29 30.79 11.54 34.24
CA ALA A 29 31.76 12.42 34.86
C ALA A 29 31.46 13.92 34.62
N LEU A 30 31.09 14.28 33.38
CA LEU A 30 30.68 15.64 33.04
C LEU A 30 29.35 16.01 33.70
N ARG A 31 28.39 15.09 33.75
CA ARG A 31 27.10 15.28 34.42
C ARG A 31 27.27 15.52 35.92
N ALA A 32 28.11 14.73 36.58
CA ALA A 32 28.42 14.91 37.99
C ALA A 32 29.02 16.29 38.30
N TYR A 33 29.90 16.80 37.42
CA TYR A 33 30.48 18.12 37.57
C TYR A 33 29.55 19.27 37.23
N PHE A 34 28.91 19.25 36.04
CA PHE A 34 28.14 20.38 35.53
C PHE A 34 26.70 20.42 36.05
N VAL A 35 26.10 19.28 36.39
CA VAL A 35 24.69 19.16 36.80
C VAL A 35 24.57 18.93 38.31
N GLU A 36 25.38 18.01 38.87
CA GLU A 36 25.34 17.70 40.30
C GLU A 36 26.17 18.64 41.14
N GLY A 37 27.02 19.50 40.54
CA GLY A 37 27.85 20.48 41.23
C GLY A 37 29.00 19.89 42.02
N ARG A 38 29.41 18.64 41.75
CA ARG A 38 30.54 18.00 42.44
C ARG A 38 31.85 18.70 42.15
N ALA A 39 32.75 18.76 43.14
CA ALA A 39 34.08 19.30 42.95
C ALA A 39 34.85 18.53 41.86
N SER A 40 35.64 19.21 41.02
CA SER A 40 36.36 18.60 39.89
C SER A 40 37.27 17.45 40.31
N GLN A 41 37.83 17.50 41.51
CA GLN A 41 38.66 16.44 42.10
C GLN A 41 37.81 15.20 42.45
N GLU A 42 36.65 15.41 43.04
CA GLU A 42 35.73 14.34 43.42
C GLU A 42 35.18 13.64 42.18
N ALA A 43 34.68 14.40 41.20
CA ALA A 43 34.18 13.85 39.94
C ALA A 43 35.26 13.07 39.17
N ALA A 44 36.49 13.61 39.12
CA ALA A 44 37.61 12.92 38.50
C ALA A 44 37.90 11.57 39.19
N THR A 45 38.00 11.55 40.50
CA THR A 45 38.31 10.35 41.30
C THR A 45 37.18 9.29 41.14
N THR A 46 35.92 9.70 41.24
CA THR A 46 34.76 8.82 41.14
C THR A 46 34.70 8.08 39.79
N PHE A 47 35.06 8.75 38.70
CA PHE A 47 35.00 8.18 37.36
C PHE A 47 36.35 7.75 36.78
N GLY A 48 37.39 7.63 37.62
CA GLY A 48 38.70 7.09 37.25
C GLY A 48 39.51 7.98 36.30
N TYR A 49 39.40 9.31 36.44
CA TYR A 49 40.22 10.28 35.73
C TYR A 49 41.29 10.90 36.65
N SER A 50 42.43 11.26 36.09
CA SER A 50 43.31 12.22 36.78
C SER A 50 42.65 13.61 36.78
N VAL A 51 42.90 14.40 37.81
CA VAL A 51 42.34 15.77 37.91
C VAL A 51 42.70 16.62 36.70
N GLY A 52 43.95 16.48 36.18
CA GLY A 52 44.38 17.16 34.97
C GLY A 52 43.60 16.75 33.72
N SER A 53 43.45 15.44 33.47
CA SER A 53 42.69 14.91 32.33
C SER A 53 41.22 15.31 32.40
N PHE A 54 40.64 15.32 33.59
CA PHE A 54 39.25 15.72 33.77
C PHE A 54 39.04 17.22 33.51
N ARG A 55 39.95 18.08 33.94
CA ARG A 55 39.91 19.53 33.64
C ARG A 55 39.98 19.80 32.14
N VAL A 56 40.84 19.07 31.42
CA VAL A 56 40.90 19.14 29.95
C VAL A 56 39.58 18.70 29.33
N LEU A 57 38.99 17.61 29.82
CA LEU A 57 37.68 17.14 29.36
C LEU A 57 36.57 18.20 29.55
N CYS A 58 36.54 18.83 30.75
CA CYS A 58 35.62 19.94 31.04
C CYS A 58 35.85 21.16 30.15
N HIS A 59 37.12 21.47 29.85
CA HIS A 59 37.48 22.57 28.94
C HIS A 59 36.96 22.33 27.53
N HIS A 60 37.17 21.12 26.99
CA HIS A 60 36.65 20.75 25.67
C HIS A 60 35.14 20.80 25.63
N PHE A 61 34.47 20.29 26.64
CA PHE A 61 33.00 20.31 26.71
C PHE A 61 32.41 21.74 26.77
N ARG A 62 33.10 22.69 27.46
CA ARG A 62 32.67 24.10 27.46
C ARG A 62 32.81 24.78 26.08
N ARG A 63 33.81 24.38 25.28
CA ARG A 63 34.02 24.92 23.93
C ARG A 63 33.05 24.37 22.93
N ASP A 64 32.66 23.09 23.06
CA ASP A 64 31.70 22.40 22.21
C ASP A 64 30.81 21.50 23.10
N PRO A 65 29.63 22.00 23.55
CA PRO A 65 28.73 21.25 24.41
C PRO A 65 27.87 20.23 23.66
N SER A 66 28.20 19.92 22.39
CA SER A 66 27.47 18.96 21.54
C SER A 66 28.28 17.67 21.24
N PRO A 67 29.01 17.06 22.19
CA PRO A 67 29.70 15.81 21.91
C PRO A 67 28.73 14.68 21.66
N ALA A 68 29.06 13.87 20.69
CA ALA A 68 28.25 12.75 20.26
C ALA A 68 28.31 11.55 21.23
N PHE A 69 27.75 11.67 22.44
CA PHE A 69 27.74 10.58 23.43
C PHE A 69 26.83 9.42 23.05
N PHE A 70 25.70 9.70 22.40
CA PHE A 70 24.63 8.76 22.14
C PHE A 70 24.39 8.51 20.64
N LEU A 71 25.41 8.76 19.80
CA LEU A 71 25.34 8.32 18.42
C LEU A 71 25.37 6.79 18.37
N ALA A 72 24.40 6.20 17.68
CA ALA A 72 24.48 4.80 17.32
C ALA A 72 25.79 4.59 16.53
N ALA A 73 26.63 3.66 16.99
CA ALA A 73 27.81 3.26 16.24
C ALA A 73 27.38 2.87 14.82
N PRO A 74 28.08 3.34 13.77
CA PRO A 74 27.79 2.94 12.41
C PRO A 74 27.81 1.40 12.34
N ARG A 75 26.69 0.79 11.91
CA ARG A 75 26.57 -0.65 11.77
C ARG A 75 27.45 -1.10 10.61
N GLY A 76 28.45 -1.88 10.89
CA GLY A 76 29.33 -2.47 9.89
C GLY A 76 30.77 -2.66 10.38
N PRO A 77 31.57 -3.44 9.67
CA PRO A 77 32.97 -3.62 10.01
C PRO A 77 33.72 -2.29 9.89
N ARG A 78 34.61 -2.02 10.84
CA ARG A 78 35.45 -0.80 10.86
C ARG A 78 36.45 -0.72 9.70
N THR A 79 36.79 -1.86 9.13
CA THR A 79 37.63 -1.98 7.94
C THR A 79 36.83 -2.60 6.81
N GLN A 80 36.96 -2.07 5.62
CA GLN A 80 36.29 -2.56 4.41
C GLN A 80 37.34 -2.98 3.39
N PRO A 81 38.06 -4.11 3.61
CA PRO A 81 39.24 -4.47 2.84
C PRO A 81 38.97 -4.54 1.32
N LYS A 82 37.82 -5.06 0.92
CA LYS A 82 37.43 -5.09 -0.51
C LYS A 82 37.25 -3.70 -1.12
N LYS A 83 36.64 -2.76 -0.39
CA LYS A 83 36.48 -1.38 -0.88
C LYS A 83 37.82 -0.65 -0.90
N SER A 84 38.65 -0.86 0.12
CA SER A 84 39.99 -0.27 0.18
C SER A 84 40.89 -0.76 -0.93
N ALA A 85 40.90 -2.04 -1.24
CA ALA A 85 41.66 -2.62 -2.34
C ALA A 85 41.23 -2.14 -3.72
N ALA A 86 39.94 -1.86 -3.90
CA ALA A 86 39.38 -1.42 -5.19
C ALA A 86 39.34 0.11 -5.33
N ARG A 87 39.67 0.88 -4.28
CA ARG A 87 39.47 2.33 -4.24
C ARG A 87 40.14 3.09 -5.38
N ASP A 88 41.43 2.86 -5.59
CA ASP A 88 42.19 3.56 -6.63
C ASP A 88 41.68 3.21 -8.03
N ALA A 89 41.36 1.94 -8.28
CA ALA A 89 40.76 1.51 -9.53
C ALA A 89 39.39 2.16 -9.78
N ILE A 90 38.57 2.33 -8.73
CA ILE A 90 37.27 3.02 -8.81
C ILE A 90 37.47 4.49 -9.21
N ILE A 91 38.45 5.18 -8.60
CA ILE A 91 38.77 6.58 -8.88
C ILE A 91 39.25 6.74 -10.30
N ASP A 92 40.17 5.87 -10.77
CA ASP A 92 40.72 5.94 -12.11
C ASP A 92 39.65 5.69 -13.20
N LEU A 93 38.80 4.68 -13.01
CA LEU A 93 37.69 4.42 -13.92
C LEU A 93 36.68 5.58 -13.90
N ARG A 94 36.45 6.21 -12.75
CA ARG A 94 35.55 7.37 -12.65
C ARG A 94 36.12 8.58 -13.38
N LYS A 95 37.43 8.84 -13.30
CA LYS A 95 38.10 9.90 -14.04
C LYS A 95 38.01 9.68 -15.58
N GLN A 96 37.85 8.44 -16.02
CA GLN A 96 37.57 8.06 -17.41
C GLN A 96 36.08 8.08 -17.76
N ASN A 97 35.21 8.71 -16.92
CA ASN A 97 33.77 8.85 -17.12
C ASN A 97 32.97 7.56 -17.08
N TYR A 98 33.48 6.49 -16.44
CA TYR A 98 32.72 5.26 -16.23
C TYR A 98 31.59 5.47 -15.22
N SER A 99 30.42 4.92 -15.48
CA SER A 99 29.28 4.90 -14.55
C SER A 99 29.53 3.91 -13.40
N VAL A 100 28.77 4.01 -12.32
CA VAL A 100 28.86 3.06 -11.20
C VAL A 100 28.60 1.60 -11.61
N TYR A 101 27.82 1.39 -12.65
CA TYR A 101 27.52 0.06 -13.18
C TYR A 101 28.69 -0.49 -13.98
N GLU A 102 29.25 0.32 -14.88
CA GLU A 102 30.43 -0.04 -15.68
C GLU A 102 31.67 -0.27 -14.81
N ILE A 103 31.85 0.56 -13.77
CA ILE A 103 32.91 0.37 -12.78
C ILE A 103 32.74 -0.96 -12.03
N SER A 104 31.52 -1.25 -11.56
CA SER A 104 31.21 -2.50 -10.85
C SER A 104 31.49 -3.73 -11.72
N GLU A 105 31.16 -3.68 -13.00
CA GLU A 105 31.37 -4.75 -13.96
C GLU A 105 32.87 -4.94 -14.24
N THR A 106 33.58 -3.87 -14.56
CA THR A 106 35.05 -3.89 -14.78
C THR A 106 35.82 -4.40 -13.56
N LEU A 107 35.37 -4.02 -12.35
CA LEU A 107 35.97 -4.54 -11.12
C LEU A 107 35.70 -6.05 -10.94
N THR A 108 34.54 -6.52 -11.35
CA THR A 108 34.20 -7.96 -11.29
C THR A 108 35.09 -8.76 -12.26
N GLU A 109 35.31 -8.26 -13.47
CA GLU A 109 36.23 -8.83 -14.46
C GLU A 109 37.69 -8.90 -13.93
N ARG A 110 38.09 -7.93 -13.10
CA ARG A 110 39.41 -7.85 -12.46
C ARG A 110 39.52 -8.65 -11.14
N GLY A 111 38.50 -9.41 -10.77
CA GLY A 111 38.49 -10.18 -9.52
C GLY A 111 38.26 -9.36 -8.24
N LEU A 112 37.96 -8.07 -8.37
CA LEU A 112 37.70 -7.14 -7.24
C LEU A 112 36.21 -6.87 -7.05
N GLY A 113 35.33 -7.82 -7.31
CA GLY A 113 33.89 -7.68 -7.38
C GLY A 113 33.27 -6.85 -6.26
N LEU A 114 32.74 -5.68 -6.63
CA LEU A 114 31.97 -4.76 -5.79
C LEU A 114 30.62 -4.44 -6.44
N SER A 115 29.56 -4.40 -5.63
CA SER A 115 28.25 -4.00 -6.13
C SER A 115 28.23 -2.52 -6.57
N PRO A 116 27.36 -2.12 -7.51
CA PRO A 116 27.18 -0.72 -7.91
C PRO A 116 26.92 0.23 -6.73
N THR A 117 26.23 -0.26 -5.69
CA THR A 117 25.98 0.50 -4.44
C THR A 117 27.29 0.74 -3.67
N ALA A 118 28.13 -0.28 -3.56
CA ALA A 118 29.43 -0.15 -2.88
C ALA A 118 30.38 0.79 -3.63
N VAL A 119 30.41 0.73 -4.96
CA VAL A 119 31.14 1.67 -5.83
C VAL A 119 30.65 3.10 -5.63
N ARG A 120 29.32 3.31 -5.58
CA ARG A 120 28.73 4.63 -5.33
C ARG A 120 29.12 5.19 -3.98
N GLU A 121 29.17 4.36 -2.93
CA GLU A 121 29.57 4.79 -1.58
C GLU A 121 31.03 5.23 -1.55
N VAL A 122 31.94 4.51 -2.24
CA VAL A 122 33.34 4.90 -2.36
C VAL A 122 33.46 6.24 -3.09
N LEU A 123 32.82 6.39 -4.25
CA LEU A 123 32.84 7.63 -5.03
C LEU A 123 32.28 8.82 -4.25
N LYS A 124 31.22 8.61 -3.45
CA LYS A 124 30.66 9.64 -2.59
C LYS A 124 31.62 10.04 -1.47
N ALA A 125 32.29 9.05 -0.86
CA ALA A 125 33.32 9.31 0.16
C ALA A 125 34.52 10.08 -0.39
N GLU A 126 34.85 9.88 -1.68
CA GLU A 126 35.91 10.59 -2.40
C GLU A 126 35.46 11.94 -2.98
N GLY A 127 34.22 12.38 -2.72
CA GLY A 127 33.71 13.67 -3.17
C GLY A 127 33.26 13.73 -4.64
N PHE A 128 33.16 12.61 -5.34
CA PHE A 128 32.67 12.60 -6.72
C PHE A 128 31.17 12.84 -6.77
N ALA A 129 30.74 13.82 -7.57
CA ALA A 129 29.35 14.05 -7.90
C ALA A 129 28.79 12.91 -8.80
N ALA A 130 27.46 12.78 -8.86
CA ALA A 130 26.82 11.94 -9.87
C ALA A 130 27.18 12.44 -11.26
N LEU A 131 27.49 11.51 -12.20
CA LEU A 131 27.70 11.91 -13.59
C LEU A 131 26.42 12.51 -14.16
N PRO A 132 26.51 13.59 -14.93
CA PRO A 132 25.40 14.04 -15.77
C PRO A 132 25.00 12.93 -16.74
N ARG A 133 23.80 13.04 -17.31
CA ARG A 133 23.36 12.09 -18.36
C ARG A 133 24.31 12.19 -19.54
N ARG A 134 25.06 11.11 -19.78
CA ARG A 134 25.99 11.05 -20.92
C ARG A 134 25.23 11.09 -22.23
N LEU A 135 25.82 11.77 -23.23
CA LEU A 135 25.44 11.63 -24.61
C LEU A 135 25.73 10.20 -25.07
N ASP A 136 25.02 9.71 -26.07
CA ASP A 136 25.23 8.34 -26.56
C ASP A 136 26.64 8.14 -27.13
N GLU A 137 27.24 9.19 -27.65
CA GLU A 137 28.61 9.25 -28.17
C GLU A 137 29.69 9.11 -27.07
N GLU A 138 29.36 9.46 -25.84
CA GLU A 138 30.27 9.39 -24.67
C GLU A 138 30.25 8.03 -23.97
N ARG A 139 29.47 7.07 -24.48
CA ARG A 139 29.39 5.74 -23.91
C ARG A 139 30.42 4.82 -24.53
N PRO A 140 31.13 4.00 -23.72
CA PRO A 140 32.03 3.00 -24.28
C PRO A 140 31.28 2.12 -25.30
N ASP A 141 31.92 1.83 -26.42
CA ASP A 141 31.42 0.93 -27.46
C ASP A 141 31.29 -0.49 -26.90
N ARG A 142 30.19 -0.77 -26.26
CA ARG A 142 29.75 -2.12 -25.97
C ARG A 142 28.65 -2.48 -26.95
N PRO A 143 28.64 -3.72 -27.48
CA PRO A 143 27.50 -4.18 -28.23
C PRO A 143 26.28 -4.07 -27.29
N ARG A 144 25.44 -3.08 -27.58
CA ARG A 144 24.15 -2.99 -26.90
C ARG A 144 23.43 -4.28 -27.25
N PRO A 145 22.89 -5.03 -26.24
CA PRO A 145 21.95 -6.07 -26.57
C PRO A 145 20.89 -5.40 -27.46
N LEU A 146 20.66 -5.95 -28.63
CA LEU A 146 19.61 -5.52 -29.54
C LEU A 146 18.33 -5.39 -28.70
N ILE A 147 17.94 -4.16 -28.42
CA ILE A 147 16.70 -3.88 -27.71
C ILE A 147 15.63 -3.98 -28.78
N GLU A 148 15.29 -5.20 -29.12
CA GLU A 148 14.44 -5.50 -30.24
C GLU A 148 13.03 -5.02 -30.05
N ALA A 149 12.46 -4.85 -28.99
CA ALA A 149 11.06 -4.46 -28.91
C ALA A 149 10.85 -3.26 -27.99
N VAL A 150 10.52 -2.14 -28.55
CA VAL A 150 9.95 -0.99 -27.85
C VAL A 150 8.44 -1.17 -27.84
N ALA A 151 7.78 -0.89 -26.69
CA ALA A 151 6.33 -0.85 -26.65
C ALA A 151 5.81 0.13 -27.71
N ASP A 152 5.11 -0.37 -28.70
CA ASP A 152 4.64 0.42 -29.83
C ASP A 152 3.46 -0.27 -30.51
N VAL A 153 2.30 0.40 -30.57
CA VAL A 153 1.12 -0.13 -31.27
C VAL A 153 1.34 -0.29 -32.77
N ARG A 154 2.25 0.48 -33.37
CA ARG A 154 2.56 0.39 -34.81
C ARG A 154 3.34 -0.88 -35.17
N ALA A 155 4.09 -1.40 -34.21
CA ALA A 155 4.85 -2.63 -34.35
C ALA A 155 4.07 -3.87 -33.86
N PHE A 156 2.83 -3.67 -33.37
CA PHE A 156 1.99 -4.77 -32.90
C PHE A 156 1.57 -5.67 -34.06
N SER A 157 1.98 -6.92 -34.01
CA SER A 157 1.71 -7.91 -35.04
C SER A 157 0.81 -9.02 -34.53
N LEU A 158 -0.22 -9.31 -35.31
CA LEU A 158 -1.10 -10.46 -35.13
C LEU A 158 -0.84 -11.52 -36.23
N ALA A 159 0.37 -11.56 -36.82
CA ALA A 159 0.74 -12.63 -37.74
C ALA A 159 0.53 -14.01 -37.09
N PRO A 160 0.06 -15.01 -37.86
CA PRO A 160 -0.17 -16.36 -37.34
C PRO A 160 1.10 -16.90 -36.69
N ARG A 161 0.99 -17.31 -35.43
CA ARG A 161 2.08 -17.91 -34.66
C ARG A 161 1.54 -18.60 -33.40
N ARG A 162 2.38 -19.47 -32.85
CA ARG A 162 2.09 -20.17 -31.59
C ARG A 162 3.23 -19.92 -30.61
N PHE A 163 2.89 -19.60 -29.36
CA PHE A 163 3.86 -19.38 -28.27
C PHE A 163 3.25 -19.76 -26.91
N THR A 164 4.10 -19.86 -25.90
CA THR A 164 3.70 -20.12 -24.50
C THR A 164 3.86 -18.85 -23.68
N THR A 165 2.88 -18.58 -22.80
CA THR A 165 2.91 -17.48 -21.84
C THR A 165 2.78 -18.00 -20.42
N GLN A 166 3.49 -17.37 -19.48
CA GLN A 166 3.27 -17.61 -18.05
C GLN A 166 2.04 -16.88 -17.55
N CYS A 167 1.66 -15.78 -18.22
CA CYS A 167 0.56 -14.91 -17.83
C CYS A 167 -0.79 -15.31 -18.46
N GLY A 168 -0.98 -16.61 -18.73
CA GLY A 168 -2.19 -17.12 -19.41
C GLY A 168 -3.49 -16.75 -18.74
N GLY A 169 -3.55 -16.78 -17.40
CA GLY A 169 -4.75 -16.44 -16.65
C GLY A 169 -5.22 -14.98 -16.77
N LEU A 170 -4.40 -14.05 -17.28
CA LEU A 170 -4.86 -12.69 -17.58
C LEU A 170 -5.98 -12.69 -18.61
N PHE A 171 -5.98 -13.63 -19.54
CA PHE A 171 -7.00 -13.71 -20.58
C PHE A 171 -8.41 -14.05 -20.02
N LEU A 172 -8.51 -14.54 -18.79
CA LEU A 172 -9.79 -14.73 -18.08
C LEU A 172 -10.54 -13.42 -17.82
N PHE A 173 -9.84 -12.29 -17.78
CA PHE A 173 -10.43 -10.98 -17.57
C PHE A 173 -10.86 -10.28 -18.86
N LEU A 174 -10.41 -10.74 -20.03
CA LEU A 174 -10.72 -10.09 -21.32
C LEU A 174 -12.22 -10.05 -21.63
N PRO A 175 -13.02 -11.10 -21.37
CA PRO A 175 -14.47 -11.03 -21.59
C PRO A 175 -15.13 -9.85 -20.87
N ASP A 176 -14.73 -9.60 -19.60
CA ASP A 176 -15.24 -8.47 -18.83
C ASP A 176 -14.70 -7.14 -19.33
N LEU A 177 -13.41 -7.04 -19.65
CA LEU A 177 -12.82 -5.80 -20.16
C LEU A 177 -13.46 -5.35 -21.46
N VAL A 178 -13.78 -6.28 -22.35
CA VAL A 178 -14.47 -6.00 -23.62
C VAL A 178 -15.94 -5.61 -23.36
N ARG A 179 -16.65 -6.41 -22.57
CA ARG A 179 -18.05 -6.17 -22.25
C ARG A 179 -18.27 -4.83 -21.54
N LEU A 180 -17.40 -4.49 -20.60
CA LEU A 180 -17.43 -3.24 -19.84
C LEU A 180 -16.81 -2.06 -20.62
N GLN A 181 -16.35 -2.29 -21.85
CA GLN A 181 -15.81 -1.26 -22.75
C GLN A 181 -14.73 -0.39 -22.09
N LEU A 182 -13.76 -1.01 -21.41
CA LEU A 182 -12.71 -0.29 -20.65
C LEU A 182 -12.00 0.79 -21.49
N ASP A 183 -11.81 0.56 -22.78
CA ASP A 183 -11.18 1.52 -23.70
C ASP A 183 -12.04 2.79 -23.88
N THR A 184 -13.35 2.62 -23.96
CA THR A 184 -14.31 3.74 -24.03
C THR A 184 -14.27 4.55 -22.73
N LEU A 185 -14.21 3.88 -21.57
CA LEU A 185 -14.08 4.54 -20.27
C LEU A 185 -12.77 5.36 -20.17
N ALA A 186 -11.65 4.79 -20.64
CA ALA A 186 -10.36 5.48 -20.68
C ALA A 186 -10.37 6.72 -21.55
N THR A 187 -11.03 6.63 -22.71
CA THR A 187 -11.18 7.74 -23.68
C THR A 187 -12.08 8.83 -23.11
N ALA A 188 -13.21 8.48 -22.52
CA ALA A 188 -14.13 9.42 -21.87
C ALA A 188 -13.45 10.16 -20.70
N ALA A 189 -12.60 9.51 -19.93
CA ALA A 189 -11.81 10.12 -18.86
C ALA A 189 -10.61 10.92 -19.39
N ARG A 190 -10.35 10.94 -20.70
CA ARG A 190 -9.25 11.65 -21.35
C ARG A 190 -7.90 11.32 -20.71
N LEU A 191 -7.64 10.04 -20.46
CA LEU A 191 -6.35 9.62 -19.93
C LEU A 191 -5.21 10.00 -20.91
N PRO A 192 -4.01 10.35 -20.43
CA PRO A 192 -2.89 10.66 -21.28
C PRO A 192 -2.35 9.42 -21.98
N GLY A 193 -1.87 9.59 -23.17
CA GLY A 193 -1.17 8.58 -23.96
C GLY A 193 -0.11 9.23 -24.86
N SER A 194 0.54 8.42 -25.67
CA SER A 194 1.46 8.86 -26.71
C SER A 194 1.12 8.17 -28.03
N ARG A 195 1.79 8.57 -29.12
CA ARG A 195 1.66 7.92 -30.42
C ARG A 195 2.10 6.45 -30.37
N MET A 196 3.14 6.15 -29.59
CA MET A 196 3.65 4.78 -29.40
C MET A 196 2.78 3.96 -28.45
N ILE A 197 2.30 4.57 -27.37
CA ILE A 197 1.49 3.92 -26.33
C ILE A 197 0.25 4.78 -26.10
N PRO A 198 -0.83 4.57 -26.84
CA PRO A 198 -2.09 5.29 -26.64
C PRO A 198 -2.65 5.05 -25.23
N ALA A 199 -3.53 5.95 -24.77
CA ALA A 199 -4.09 5.92 -23.41
C ALA A 199 -4.74 4.59 -23.04
N THR A 200 -5.50 3.98 -23.95
CA THR A 200 -6.16 2.69 -23.75
C THR A 200 -5.16 1.56 -23.53
N HIS A 201 -4.07 1.53 -24.31
CA HIS A 201 -3.00 0.54 -24.17
C HIS A 201 -2.20 0.74 -22.88
N ALA A 202 -1.94 2.00 -22.49
CA ALA A 202 -1.30 2.33 -21.22
C ALA A 202 -2.14 1.87 -20.03
N LEU A 203 -3.46 2.06 -20.09
CA LEU A 203 -4.38 1.59 -19.04
C LEU A 203 -4.40 0.07 -18.98
N ARG A 204 -4.58 -0.63 -20.12
CA ARG A 204 -4.59 -2.10 -20.16
C ARG A 204 -3.28 -2.69 -19.65
N ALA A 205 -2.13 -2.16 -20.08
CA ALA A 205 -0.83 -2.61 -19.59
C ALA A 205 -0.67 -2.39 -18.07
N SER A 206 -1.06 -1.22 -17.56
CA SER A 206 -0.99 -0.94 -16.12
C SER A 206 -1.95 -1.81 -15.30
N LEU A 207 -3.14 -2.07 -15.83
CA LEU A 207 -4.13 -2.94 -15.20
C LEU A 207 -3.67 -4.41 -15.22
N ALA A 208 -3.08 -4.89 -16.32
CA ALA A 208 -2.51 -6.22 -16.40
C ALA A 208 -1.51 -6.49 -15.28
N LEU A 209 -0.66 -5.52 -14.96
CA LEU A 209 0.31 -5.65 -13.86
C LEU A 209 -0.35 -5.74 -12.49
N LYS A 210 -1.47 -5.02 -12.28
CA LYS A 210 -2.26 -5.14 -11.04
C LYS A 210 -2.99 -6.48 -10.97
N LEU A 211 -3.57 -6.94 -12.07
CA LEU A 211 -4.23 -8.25 -12.16
C LEU A 211 -3.24 -9.40 -11.96
N TRP A 212 -2.00 -9.23 -12.44
CA TRP A 212 -0.92 -10.22 -12.29
C TRP A 212 -0.18 -10.11 -10.94
N SER A 213 -0.64 -9.28 -10.01
CA SER A 213 0.00 -9.11 -8.69
C SER A 213 1.48 -8.71 -8.78
N LEU A 214 1.86 -7.87 -9.75
CA LEU A 214 3.23 -7.39 -9.83
C LEU A 214 3.49 -6.36 -8.72
N GLU A 215 4.39 -6.68 -7.78
CA GLU A 215 4.63 -5.87 -6.59
C GLU A 215 5.04 -4.43 -6.91
N ARG A 216 5.99 -4.25 -7.82
CA ARG A 216 6.49 -2.93 -8.21
C ARG A 216 6.66 -2.80 -9.71
N LYS A 217 6.37 -1.64 -10.25
CA LYS A 217 6.56 -1.38 -11.70
C LYS A 217 7.98 -1.66 -12.20
N ARG A 218 9.00 -1.56 -11.35
CA ARG A 218 10.37 -1.95 -11.71
C ARG A 218 10.54 -3.44 -11.98
N HIS A 219 9.69 -4.28 -11.38
CA HIS A 219 9.73 -5.73 -11.54
C HIS A 219 9.17 -6.19 -12.90
N ILE A 220 8.59 -5.27 -13.69
CA ILE A 220 8.14 -5.56 -15.06
C ILE A 220 9.24 -6.19 -15.92
N MET A 221 10.50 -5.87 -15.63
CA MET A 221 11.63 -6.39 -16.39
C MET A 221 11.77 -7.91 -16.29
N ALA A 222 11.18 -8.55 -15.27
CA ALA A 222 11.15 -10.01 -15.14
C ALA A 222 10.14 -10.68 -16.08
N VAL A 223 9.12 -9.94 -16.54
CA VAL A 223 8.04 -10.45 -17.41
C VAL A 223 7.89 -9.64 -18.69
N VAL A 224 8.82 -8.72 -18.97
CA VAL A 224 8.72 -7.80 -20.12
C VAL A 224 8.76 -8.52 -21.47
N THR A 225 9.35 -9.69 -21.52
CA THR A 225 9.45 -10.54 -22.72
C THR A 225 8.30 -11.53 -22.86
N ASP A 226 7.35 -11.56 -21.92
CA ASP A 226 6.17 -12.43 -22.03
C ASP A 226 5.23 -11.89 -23.11
N GLU A 227 5.11 -12.63 -24.22
CA GLU A 227 4.28 -12.24 -25.37
C GLU A 227 2.79 -12.19 -25.02
N GLY A 228 2.30 -13.02 -24.09
CA GLY A 228 0.91 -13.03 -23.64
C GLY A 228 0.54 -11.76 -22.89
N LEU A 229 1.43 -11.26 -22.02
CA LEU A 229 1.26 -9.99 -21.33
C LEU A 229 1.21 -8.80 -22.29
N ALA A 230 2.06 -8.81 -23.32
CA ALA A 230 2.07 -7.82 -24.38
C ALA A 230 0.80 -7.89 -25.22
N LEU A 231 0.41 -9.07 -25.68
CA LEU A 231 -0.81 -9.34 -26.45
C LEU A 231 -2.07 -8.89 -25.71
N PHE A 232 -2.18 -9.19 -24.40
CA PHE A 232 -3.28 -8.71 -23.56
C PHE A 232 -3.45 -7.19 -23.67
N SER A 233 -2.34 -6.45 -23.64
CA SER A 233 -2.33 -4.99 -23.72
C SER A 233 -2.52 -4.44 -25.13
N GLY A 234 -2.36 -5.25 -26.17
CA GLY A 234 -2.36 -4.84 -27.57
C GLY A 234 -1.05 -4.14 -27.99
N LEU A 235 0.07 -4.56 -27.43
CA LEU A 235 1.41 -4.04 -27.65
C LEU A 235 2.35 -5.16 -28.10
N ASN A 236 3.41 -4.83 -28.83
CA ASN A 236 4.47 -5.79 -29.18
C ASN A 236 5.31 -6.22 -27.97
N VAL A 237 5.44 -5.33 -26.97
CA VAL A 237 6.08 -5.58 -25.69
C VAL A 237 5.43 -4.71 -24.62
N THR A 238 5.43 -5.17 -23.38
CA THR A 238 4.90 -4.38 -22.27
C THR A 238 5.76 -3.13 -22.01
N PRO A 239 5.14 -1.95 -21.69
CA PRO A 239 5.88 -0.75 -21.40
C PRO A 239 6.93 -0.94 -20.31
N LYS A 240 8.13 -0.39 -20.48
CA LYS A 240 9.24 -0.53 -19.55
C LYS A 240 9.03 0.32 -18.29
N LYS A 241 9.84 0.03 -17.26
CA LYS A 241 9.72 0.63 -15.91
C LYS A 241 9.68 2.17 -15.90
N SER A 242 10.46 2.84 -16.75
CA SER A 242 10.49 4.31 -16.81
C SER A 242 9.13 4.88 -17.21
N TYR A 243 8.54 4.41 -18.29
CA TYR A 243 7.21 4.82 -18.73
C TYR A 243 6.15 4.58 -17.64
N LEU A 244 6.12 3.37 -17.08
CA LEU A 244 5.14 2.97 -16.05
C LEU A 244 5.28 3.79 -14.78
N SER A 245 6.50 4.09 -14.34
CA SER A 245 6.78 4.89 -13.15
C SER A 245 6.40 6.36 -13.32
N GLU A 246 6.57 6.90 -14.52
CA GLU A 246 6.24 8.28 -14.86
C GLU A 246 4.76 8.47 -15.21
N TYR A 247 4.07 7.40 -15.62
CA TYR A 247 2.69 7.49 -16.09
C TYR A 247 1.77 8.14 -15.07
N SER A 248 1.89 7.76 -13.79
CA SER A 248 1.10 8.35 -12.69
C SER A 248 1.29 9.86 -12.57
N SER A 249 2.48 10.38 -12.89
CA SER A 249 2.77 11.82 -12.85
C SER A 249 2.11 12.61 -13.99
N ARG A 250 1.72 11.93 -15.05
CA ARG A 250 1.07 12.53 -16.24
C ARG A 250 -0.45 12.58 -16.13
N VAL A 251 -1.04 11.83 -15.19
CA VAL A 251 -2.49 11.75 -15.01
C VAL A 251 -2.93 12.79 -13.97
N ASP A 252 -3.86 13.65 -14.35
CA ASP A 252 -4.53 14.55 -13.42
C ASP A 252 -5.47 13.72 -12.49
N PRO A 253 -5.46 13.94 -11.17
CA PRO A 253 -6.37 13.27 -10.22
C PRO A 253 -7.86 13.38 -10.58
N ARG A 254 -8.27 14.44 -11.25
CA ARG A 254 -9.65 14.58 -11.75
C ARG A 254 -10.03 13.50 -12.76
N LYS A 255 -9.08 13.10 -13.60
CA LYS A 255 -9.28 12.05 -14.60
C LYS A 255 -9.43 10.67 -13.97
N THR A 256 -8.74 10.39 -12.88
CA THR A 256 -8.93 9.13 -12.13
C THR A 256 -10.32 9.06 -11.53
N SER A 257 -10.82 10.16 -10.94
CA SER A 257 -12.20 10.24 -10.43
C SER A 257 -13.25 10.11 -11.54
N GLN A 258 -13.00 10.68 -12.73
CA GLN A 258 -13.91 10.53 -13.90
C GLN A 258 -13.94 9.07 -14.37
N LEU A 259 -12.79 8.41 -14.46
CA LEU A 259 -12.74 7.00 -14.85
C LEU A 259 -13.45 6.11 -13.84
N LEU A 260 -13.29 6.36 -12.53
CA LEU A 260 -14.00 5.61 -11.51
C LEU A 260 -15.52 5.81 -11.60
N ALA A 261 -16.00 7.02 -11.87
CA ALA A 261 -17.43 7.26 -12.07
C ALA A 261 -17.97 6.53 -13.31
N ALA A 262 -17.21 6.51 -14.41
CA ALA A 262 -17.55 5.75 -15.60
C ALA A 262 -17.51 4.23 -15.34
N TRP A 263 -16.55 3.76 -14.55
CA TRP A 263 -16.49 2.36 -14.09
C TRP A 263 -17.74 1.96 -13.30
N HIS A 264 -18.21 2.82 -12.38
CA HIS A 264 -19.46 2.57 -11.65
C HIS A 264 -20.65 2.37 -12.59
N ALA A 265 -20.79 3.26 -13.58
CA ALA A 265 -21.85 3.15 -14.58
C ALA A 265 -21.76 1.83 -15.38
N ALA A 266 -20.54 1.44 -15.78
CA ALA A 266 -20.30 0.22 -16.54
C ALA A 266 -20.67 -1.06 -15.79
N VAL A 267 -20.41 -1.12 -14.47
CA VAL A 267 -20.68 -2.31 -13.64
C VAL A 267 -22.04 -2.30 -12.94
N THR A 268 -22.90 -1.32 -13.25
CA THR A 268 -24.24 -1.22 -12.63
C THR A 268 -25.07 -2.48 -12.90
N GLY A 269 -25.06 -3.00 -14.12
CA GLY A 269 -25.77 -4.23 -14.48
C GLY A 269 -25.25 -5.49 -13.80
N ASP A 270 -24.03 -5.47 -13.29
CA ASP A 270 -23.44 -6.59 -12.55
C ASP A 270 -23.75 -6.54 -11.05
N HIS A 271 -24.46 -5.51 -10.58
CA HIS A 271 -24.72 -5.28 -9.15
C HIS A 271 -23.44 -5.35 -8.30
N LEU A 272 -22.33 -4.84 -8.85
CA LEU A 272 -21.03 -4.86 -8.13
C LEU A 272 -21.05 -3.87 -6.97
N PHE A 273 -21.76 -2.75 -7.13
CA PHE A 273 -21.95 -1.72 -6.13
C PHE A 273 -23.43 -1.50 -5.88
N ASP A 274 -23.93 -2.11 -4.81
CA ASP A 274 -25.35 -2.01 -4.41
C ASP A 274 -25.65 -0.74 -3.62
N GLY A 275 -24.66 -0.20 -2.88
CA GLY A 275 -24.80 1.01 -2.10
C GLY A 275 -25.68 0.89 -0.85
N THR A 276 -26.16 -0.31 -0.52
CA THR A 276 -26.96 -0.55 0.67
C THR A 276 -26.16 -0.30 1.94
N SER A 277 -24.90 -0.74 1.98
CA SER A 277 -23.96 -0.48 3.10
C SER A 277 -22.55 -0.29 2.57
N LEU A 278 -21.94 0.83 2.93
CA LEU A 278 -20.60 1.19 2.49
C LEU A 278 -19.67 1.32 3.70
N ASN A 279 -18.61 0.52 3.71
CA ASN A 279 -17.56 0.57 4.71
C ASN A 279 -16.51 1.60 4.28
N LEU A 280 -16.14 2.50 5.19
CA LEU A 280 -15.16 3.56 4.94
C LEU A 280 -13.99 3.41 5.89
N ASP A 281 -12.78 3.57 5.36
CA ASP A 281 -11.57 3.55 6.18
C ASP A 281 -10.44 4.39 5.58
N PHE A 282 -9.48 4.79 6.43
CA PHE A 282 -8.23 5.38 6.04
C PHE A 282 -7.09 4.37 6.14
N HIS A 283 -6.24 4.34 5.14
CA HIS A 283 -5.01 3.58 5.18
C HIS A 283 -3.80 4.48 4.97
N SER A 284 -2.76 4.30 5.79
CA SER A 284 -1.50 5.05 5.66
C SER A 284 -0.49 4.24 4.87
N VAL A 285 -0.28 4.61 3.61
CA VAL A 285 0.68 3.96 2.71
C VAL A 285 2.08 4.49 3.00
N PRO A 286 3.05 3.67 3.44
CA PRO A 286 4.38 4.13 3.78
C PRO A 286 5.13 4.64 2.55
N TYR A 287 5.86 5.76 2.72
CA TYR A 287 6.67 6.36 1.68
C TYR A 287 8.16 6.32 2.05
N TYR A 288 8.99 5.88 1.12
CA TYR A 288 10.43 5.72 1.32
C TYR A 288 11.27 6.62 0.39
N GLY A 289 10.62 7.51 -0.36
CA GLY A 289 11.29 8.46 -1.23
C GLY A 289 11.81 9.69 -0.48
N ALA A 290 12.54 10.55 -1.18
CA ALA A 290 13.17 11.75 -0.63
C ALA A 290 12.27 13.00 -0.68
N HIS A 291 10.95 12.87 -0.85
CA HIS A 291 10.05 14.02 -0.98
C HIS A 291 9.85 14.71 0.38
N PRO A 292 10.30 15.98 0.57
CA PRO A 292 10.36 16.64 1.88
C PRO A 292 8.99 17.07 2.42
N VAL A 293 7.94 17.08 1.59
CA VAL A 293 6.61 17.66 1.90
C VAL A 293 5.63 16.61 2.41
N LEU A 294 6.03 15.36 2.58
CA LEU A 294 5.12 14.32 3.03
C LEU A 294 4.88 14.37 4.54
N GLU A 295 3.60 14.36 4.87
CA GLU A 295 3.13 14.29 6.24
C GLU A 295 3.47 12.95 6.89
N ARG A 296 3.53 12.95 8.22
CA ARG A 296 3.81 11.74 9.00
C ARG A 296 2.51 11.21 9.59
N HIS A 297 2.02 10.11 9.06
CA HIS A 297 0.88 9.37 9.60
C HIS A 297 1.33 8.12 10.35
N TYR A 298 0.44 7.60 11.21
CA TYR A 298 0.67 6.33 11.89
C TYR A 298 0.49 5.19 10.90
N VAL A 299 1.55 4.38 10.73
CA VAL A 299 1.53 3.18 9.88
C VAL A 299 1.41 1.96 10.77
N SER A 300 0.26 1.32 10.79
CA SER A 300 -0.06 0.19 11.69
C SER A 300 0.91 -0.97 11.54
N ALA A 301 1.28 -1.35 10.31
CA ALA A 301 2.25 -2.41 10.02
C ALA A 301 3.66 -2.13 10.57
N ARG A 302 3.97 -0.89 10.96
CA ARG A 302 5.27 -0.47 11.51
C ARG A 302 5.17 0.05 12.94
N SER A 303 3.97 0.13 13.50
CA SER A 303 3.67 0.65 14.84
C SER A 303 4.32 2.01 15.15
N ARG A 304 4.52 2.85 14.13
CA ARG A 304 5.14 4.18 14.27
C ARG A 304 4.64 5.20 13.28
N ARG A 305 4.85 6.49 13.59
CA ARG A 305 4.61 7.59 12.63
C ARG A 305 5.80 7.74 11.71
N GLN A 306 5.56 7.71 10.41
CA GLN A 306 6.59 7.91 9.38
C GLN A 306 6.00 8.66 8.17
N PRO A 307 6.84 9.21 7.26
CA PRO A 307 6.36 9.77 6.01
C PRO A 307 5.47 8.77 5.29
N SER A 308 4.26 9.17 4.95
CA SER A 308 3.26 8.30 4.34
C SER A 308 2.21 9.10 3.59
N VAL A 309 1.56 8.46 2.64
CA VAL A 309 0.39 8.98 1.93
C VAL A 309 -0.85 8.45 2.61
N LEU A 310 -1.75 9.33 3.02
CA LEU A 310 -3.04 8.93 3.55
C LEU A 310 -3.98 8.65 2.39
N VAL A 311 -4.53 7.44 2.36
CA VAL A 311 -5.50 7.01 1.35
C VAL A 311 -6.83 6.77 2.03
N PHE A 312 -7.89 7.37 1.50
CA PHE A 312 -9.26 7.03 1.85
C PHE A 312 -9.78 5.96 0.90
N LEU A 313 -10.45 4.97 1.44
CA LEU A 313 -11.03 3.85 0.71
C LEU A 313 -12.48 3.66 1.13
N ALA A 314 -13.33 3.41 0.16
CA ALA A 314 -14.70 2.95 0.38
C ALA A 314 -14.89 1.58 -0.25
N GLN A 315 -15.58 0.69 0.45
CA GLN A 315 -15.92 -0.65 0.02
C GLN A 315 -17.43 -0.84 0.07
N ASP A 316 -18.01 -1.36 -0.99
CA ASP A 316 -19.37 -1.88 -0.95
C ASP A 316 -19.38 -3.21 -0.16
N ALA A 317 -20.21 -3.28 0.88
CA ALA A 317 -20.24 -4.42 1.79
C ALA A 317 -20.79 -5.67 1.13
N GLU A 318 -21.84 -5.54 0.29
CA GLU A 318 -22.47 -6.63 -0.43
C GLU A 318 -21.61 -7.09 -1.61
N GLY A 319 -21.15 -6.13 -2.42
CA GLY A 319 -20.24 -6.37 -3.53
C GLY A 319 -18.86 -6.87 -3.10
N ARG A 320 -18.43 -6.58 -1.87
CA ARG A 320 -17.09 -6.89 -1.32
C ARG A 320 -15.95 -6.36 -2.18
N ALA A 321 -16.18 -5.26 -2.89
CA ALA A 321 -15.21 -4.63 -3.76
C ALA A 321 -14.99 -3.17 -3.35
N PHE A 322 -13.79 -2.66 -3.56
CA PHE A 322 -13.56 -1.23 -3.42
C PHE A 322 -14.34 -0.47 -4.49
N CYS A 323 -15.06 0.55 -4.07
CA CYS A 323 -15.86 1.40 -4.95
C CYS A 323 -15.29 2.81 -5.08
N TYR A 324 -14.41 3.24 -4.19
CA TYR A 324 -13.80 4.55 -4.23
C TYR A 324 -12.43 4.55 -3.57
N SER A 325 -11.56 5.41 -4.06
CA SER A 325 -10.27 5.71 -3.45
C SER A 325 -9.87 7.15 -3.69
N ASN A 326 -9.22 7.77 -2.70
CA ASN A 326 -8.60 9.08 -2.83
C ASN A 326 -7.28 9.11 -2.06
N ALA A 327 -6.19 9.45 -2.73
CA ALA A 327 -4.85 9.59 -2.14
C ALA A 327 -4.38 11.06 -2.03
N ASN A 328 -5.22 12.02 -2.42
CA ASN A 328 -4.94 13.46 -2.37
C ASN A 328 -5.53 14.13 -1.12
N ILE A 329 -5.31 13.55 0.04
CA ILE A 329 -5.86 14.05 1.30
C ILE A 329 -4.76 14.74 2.07
N ARG A 330 -4.99 15.99 2.47
CA ARG A 330 -4.09 16.76 3.33
C ARG A 330 -4.50 16.61 4.78
N LYS A 331 -3.52 16.68 5.66
CA LYS A 331 -3.75 16.67 7.10
C LYS A 331 -4.70 17.80 7.52
N GLY A 332 -5.72 17.43 8.30
CA GLY A 332 -6.79 18.34 8.70
C GLY A 332 -8.01 18.35 7.77
N GLU A 333 -7.88 17.78 6.56
CA GLU A 333 -9.00 17.64 5.62
C GLU A 333 -9.71 16.28 5.73
N GLU A 334 -9.16 15.34 6.51
CA GLU A 334 -9.67 13.97 6.64
C GLU A 334 -11.17 13.94 6.97
N PRO A 335 -11.71 14.78 7.88
CA PRO A 335 -13.15 14.76 8.20
C PRO A 335 -14.05 15.18 7.04
N ALA A 336 -13.52 15.92 6.07
CA ALA A 336 -14.29 16.38 4.91
C ALA A 336 -14.36 15.32 3.80
N GLU A 337 -13.50 14.32 3.83
CA GLU A 337 -13.39 13.30 2.77
C GLU A 337 -14.68 12.48 2.63
N ILE A 338 -15.39 12.24 3.72
CA ILE A 338 -16.69 11.57 3.70
C ILE A 338 -17.70 12.29 2.76
N PHE A 339 -17.68 13.61 2.72
CA PHE A 339 -18.58 14.39 1.85
C PHE A 339 -18.08 14.44 0.40
N ARG A 340 -16.76 14.37 0.17
CA ARG A 340 -16.20 14.20 -1.18
C ARG A 340 -16.64 12.85 -1.76
N PHE A 341 -16.58 11.79 -0.95
CA PHE A 341 -17.08 10.47 -1.32
C PHE A 341 -18.59 10.49 -1.59
N ILE A 342 -19.41 11.09 -0.73
CA ILE A 342 -20.86 11.22 -0.94
C ILE A 342 -21.18 11.98 -2.23
N ALA A 343 -20.45 13.05 -2.52
CA ALA A 343 -20.60 13.80 -3.76
C ALA A 343 -20.21 12.98 -5.00
N PHE A 344 -19.15 12.17 -4.90
CA PHE A 344 -18.75 11.21 -5.94
C PHE A 344 -19.86 10.17 -6.16
N TRP A 345 -20.32 9.53 -5.08
CA TRP A 345 -21.37 8.52 -5.14
C TRP A 345 -22.65 9.05 -5.77
N LYS A 346 -23.11 10.24 -5.33
CA LYS A 346 -24.29 10.90 -5.90
C LYS A 346 -24.16 11.14 -7.40
N ARG A 347 -22.97 11.53 -7.88
CA ARG A 347 -22.73 11.72 -9.33
C ARG A 347 -22.75 10.40 -10.09
N ALA A 348 -22.21 9.34 -9.52
CA ALA A 348 -22.12 8.04 -10.17
C ALA A 348 -23.45 7.28 -10.21
N HIS A 349 -24.30 7.42 -9.18
CA HIS A 349 -25.52 6.64 -9.01
C HIS A 349 -26.82 7.48 -9.05
N ASN A 350 -26.71 8.81 -9.18
CA ASN A 350 -27.82 9.75 -9.06
C ASN A 350 -28.64 9.59 -7.76
N ALA A 351 -28.04 9.05 -6.72
CA ALA A 351 -28.65 8.77 -5.41
C ALA A 351 -27.61 8.95 -4.30
N LEU A 352 -28.07 9.24 -3.09
CA LEU A 352 -27.20 9.25 -1.91
C LEU A 352 -26.93 7.81 -1.45
N PRO A 353 -25.77 7.54 -0.82
CA PRO A 353 -25.54 6.25 -0.16
C PRO A 353 -26.55 6.06 0.98
N ARG A 354 -27.06 4.84 1.15
CA ARG A 354 -28.08 4.57 2.16
C ARG A 354 -27.48 4.48 3.57
N HIS A 355 -26.37 3.78 3.70
CA HIS A 355 -25.78 3.48 4.98
C HIS A 355 -24.25 3.51 4.93
N LEU A 356 -23.62 4.19 5.90
CA LEU A 356 -22.17 4.32 6.03
C LEU A 356 -21.68 3.69 7.33
N VAL A 357 -20.63 2.88 7.26
CA VAL A 357 -19.99 2.26 8.43
C VAL A 357 -18.52 2.66 8.46
N PHE A 358 -18.07 3.28 9.55
CA PHE A 358 -16.72 3.82 9.64
C PHE A 358 -16.20 3.94 11.08
N ASP A 359 -14.90 4.15 11.24
CA ASP A 359 -14.26 4.34 12.54
C ASP A 359 -14.48 5.78 13.07
N SER A 360 -14.40 5.94 14.38
CA SER A 360 -14.49 7.20 15.13
C SER A 360 -13.49 8.29 14.69
N ARG A 361 -12.42 7.91 14.03
CA ARG A 361 -11.38 8.84 13.55
C ARG A 361 -11.73 9.52 12.23
N LEU A 362 -12.73 8.99 11.53
CA LEU A 362 -13.01 9.40 10.16
C LEU A 362 -13.69 10.76 10.08
N THR A 363 -14.47 11.17 11.10
CA THR A 363 -15.21 12.42 11.04
C THR A 363 -15.47 13.03 12.42
N THR A 364 -16.18 14.16 12.45
CA THR A 364 -16.50 14.93 13.65
C THR A 364 -18.00 14.90 13.96
N TYR A 365 -18.41 15.25 15.19
CA TYR A 365 -19.82 15.30 15.55
C TYR A 365 -20.66 16.27 14.69
N PRO A 366 -20.18 17.47 14.33
CA PRO A 366 -20.89 18.31 13.36
C PRO A 366 -21.13 17.62 12.01
N ASN A 367 -20.15 16.84 11.54
CA ASN A 367 -20.30 16.07 10.31
C ASN A 367 -21.32 14.94 10.45
N LEU A 368 -21.39 14.28 11.60
CA LEU A 368 -22.46 13.30 11.88
C LEU A 368 -23.84 13.94 11.86
N ALA A 369 -23.98 15.14 12.44
CA ALA A 369 -25.22 15.90 12.38
C ALA A 369 -25.60 16.28 10.93
N ARG A 370 -24.62 16.59 10.09
CA ARG A 370 -24.83 16.84 8.67
C ARG A 370 -25.26 15.59 7.90
N LEU A 371 -24.66 14.42 8.18
CA LEU A 371 -25.10 13.13 7.60
C LEU A 371 -26.56 12.85 7.95
N ASP A 372 -26.93 13.05 9.21
CA ASP A 372 -28.30 12.89 9.69
C ASP A 372 -29.27 13.82 8.95
N THR A 373 -28.90 15.10 8.76
CA THR A 373 -29.68 16.06 7.98
C THR A 373 -29.86 15.63 6.52
N MET A 374 -28.86 14.96 5.93
CA MET A 374 -28.91 14.41 4.57
C MET A 374 -29.74 13.13 4.46
N GLY A 375 -30.24 12.57 5.57
CA GLY A 375 -30.97 11.30 5.60
C GLY A 375 -30.08 10.07 5.38
N ILE A 376 -28.77 10.20 5.57
CA ILE A 376 -27.83 9.10 5.43
C ILE A 376 -27.69 8.39 6.77
N ALA A 377 -28.05 7.10 6.81
CA ALA A 377 -27.84 6.28 7.99
C ALA A 377 -26.33 6.01 8.20
N PHE A 378 -25.90 5.96 9.44
CA PHE A 378 -24.51 5.62 9.73
C PHE A 378 -24.36 4.81 11.01
N ILE A 379 -23.29 4.02 11.07
CA ILE A 379 -22.78 3.40 12.29
C ILE A 379 -21.29 3.73 12.41
N THR A 380 -20.91 4.27 13.58
CA THR A 380 -19.51 4.55 13.92
C THR A 380 -19.23 4.24 15.38
N LEU A 381 -17.98 4.38 15.80
CA LEU A 381 -17.61 4.35 17.20
C LEU A 381 -17.54 5.77 17.77
N ARG A 382 -17.93 5.92 19.02
CA ARG A 382 -17.63 7.10 19.81
C ARG A 382 -16.27 6.96 20.49
N ARG A 383 -15.45 8.03 20.44
CA ARG A 383 -14.17 8.04 21.14
C ARG A 383 -14.39 7.92 22.65
N ARG A 384 -13.60 7.08 23.27
CA ARG A 384 -13.60 6.88 24.73
C ARG A 384 -12.93 8.09 25.37
N SER A 385 -13.64 8.83 26.21
CA SER A 385 -13.06 9.81 27.12
C SER A 385 -12.99 9.23 28.53
N PRO A 386 -12.05 9.67 29.38
CA PRO A 386 -11.98 9.21 30.78
C PRO A 386 -13.29 9.40 31.54
N GLN A 387 -13.99 10.52 31.30
CA GLN A 387 -15.29 10.80 31.91
C GLN A 387 -16.35 9.79 31.45
N LEU A 388 -16.43 9.51 30.13
CA LEU A 388 -17.39 8.55 29.59
C LEU A 388 -17.15 7.13 30.11
N LEU A 389 -15.89 6.73 30.29
CA LEU A 389 -15.55 5.44 30.88
C LEU A 389 -15.97 5.37 32.35
N LYS A 390 -15.83 6.45 33.13
CA LYS A 390 -16.32 6.53 34.49
C LYS A 390 -17.85 6.42 34.56
N GLU A 391 -18.56 7.14 33.68
CA GLU A 391 -20.03 7.05 33.56
C GLU A 391 -20.47 5.61 33.28
N ILE A 392 -19.81 4.91 32.38
CA ILE A 392 -20.10 3.50 32.04
C ILE A 392 -19.83 2.58 33.21
N ALA A 393 -18.75 2.80 33.97
CA ALA A 393 -18.40 1.99 35.14
C ALA A 393 -19.39 2.14 36.28
N LEU A 394 -20.08 3.28 36.38
CA LEU A 394 -21.10 3.55 37.41
C LEU A 394 -22.48 2.96 37.08
N LEU A 395 -22.68 2.43 35.87
CA LEU A 395 -23.95 1.83 35.49
C LEU A 395 -24.23 0.56 36.34
N PRO A 396 -25.43 0.44 36.93
CA PRO A 396 -25.79 -0.75 37.73
C PRO A 396 -25.86 -2.00 36.82
N ARG A 397 -25.57 -3.15 37.39
CA ARG A 397 -25.61 -4.43 36.63
C ARG A 397 -26.97 -4.68 35.98
N SER A 398 -28.06 -4.24 36.58
CA SER A 398 -29.42 -4.35 36.06
C SER A 398 -29.69 -3.54 34.80
N ALA A 399 -28.87 -2.52 34.50
CA ALA A 399 -29.00 -1.73 33.27
C ALA A 399 -28.50 -2.48 32.04
N TRP A 400 -27.67 -3.49 32.23
CA TRP A 400 -27.09 -4.27 31.16
C TRP A 400 -27.95 -5.44 30.78
N ARG A 401 -28.16 -5.65 29.47
CA ARG A 401 -28.78 -6.88 28.96
C ARG A 401 -27.82 -7.66 28.09
N THR A 402 -27.84 -8.96 28.23
CA THR A 402 -27.10 -9.87 27.36
C THR A 402 -27.85 -10.08 26.04
N ILE A 403 -27.16 -10.04 24.93
CA ILE A 403 -27.72 -10.37 23.61
C ILE A 403 -26.87 -11.46 22.97
N GLU A 404 -27.48 -12.27 22.12
CA GLU A 404 -26.79 -13.28 21.36
C GLU A 404 -26.59 -12.81 19.92
N LEU A 405 -25.34 -12.82 19.42
CA LEU A 405 -24.98 -12.42 18.06
C LEU A 405 -25.00 -13.63 17.13
N ASP A 406 -25.64 -13.46 15.98
CA ASP A 406 -25.70 -14.47 14.90
C ASP A 406 -24.43 -14.45 14.04
N VAL A 407 -23.29 -14.74 14.66
CA VAL A 407 -21.99 -14.78 13.97
C VAL A 407 -21.26 -16.07 14.34
N PRO A 408 -21.45 -17.16 13.59
CA PRO A 408 -20.95 -18.50 13.95
C PRO A 408 -19.46 -18.59 14.23
N THR A 409 -18.64 -17.77 13.55
CA THR A 409 -17.18 -17.78 13.65
C THR A 409 -16.60 -16.88 14.74
N ARG A 410 -17.46 -16.15 15.48
CA ARG A 410 -17.00 -15.17 16.47
C ARG A 410 -16.82 -15.84 17.84
N LYS A 411 -15.66 -15.62 18.50
CA LYS A 411 -15.36 -16.17 19.83
C LYS A 411 -16.28 -15.62 20.93
N TYR A 412 -16.67 -14.34 20.85
CA TYR A 412 -17.49 -13.64 21.86
C TYR A 412 -18.88 -13.36 21.26
N ARG A 413 -19.87 -14.22 21.55
CA ARG A 413 -21.20 -14.18 20.94
C ARG A 413 -22.27 -13.55 21.82
N THR A 414 -21.99 -13.42 23.11
CA THR A 414 -22.98 -13.00 24.12
C THR A 414 -22.54 -11.71 24.83
N PRO A 415 -22.36 -10.58 24.10
CA PRO A 415 -21.99 -9.33 24.74
C PRO A 415 -23.13 -8.78 25.59
N ARG A 416 -22.74 -8.04 26.63
CA ARG A 416 -23.66 -7.20 27.40
C ARG A 416 -23.76 -5.83 26.78
N VAL A 417 -24.97 -5.30 26.64
CA VAL A 417 -25.24 -4.03 25.97
C VAL A 417 -26.09 -3.12 26.87
N TYR A 418 -25.81 -1.83 26.77
CA TYR A 418 -26.65 -0.77 27.34
C TYR A 418 -26.91 0.28 26.25
N ASP A 419 -28.17 0.66 26.08
CA ASP A 419 -28.67 1.49 24.98
C ASP A 419 -29.24 2.79 25.51
N GLN A 420 -28.79 3.92 25.02
CA GLN A 420 -29.28 5.23 25.40
C GLN A 420 -29.26 6.23 24.25
N LYS A 421 -30.01 7.32 24.43
CA LYS A 421 -29.94 8.48 23.53
C LYS A 421 -28.93 9.49 24.05
N VAL A 422 -28.18 10.10 23.15
CA VAL A 422 -27.19 11.15 23.44
C VAL A 422 -27.39 12.34 22.52
N ARG A 423 -27.27 13.55 23.06
CA ARG A 423 -27.30 14.78 22.25
C ARG A 423 -25.89 15.24 21.92
N LEU A 424 -25.54 15.29 20.62
CA LEU A 424 -24.23 15.69 20.13
C LEU A 424 -24.43 16.65 18.93
N ALA A 425 -23.69 17.77 18.91
CA ALA A 425 -23.79 18.78 17.85
C ALA A 425 -25.24 19.20 17.51
N GLY A 426 -26.09 19.35 18.54
CA GLY A 426 -27.48 19.77 18.38
C GLY A 426 -28.46 18.68 17.91
N ARG A 427 -27.99 17.47 17.62
CA ARG A 427 -28.82 16.32 17.18
C ARG A 427 -28.84 15.21 18.23
N THR A 428 -29.90 14.41 18.20
CA THR A 428 -30.03 13.23 19.05
C THR A 428 -29.60 12.00 18.28
N PHE A 429 -28.65 11.28 18.85
CA PHE A 429 -28.15 10.01 18.33
C PHE A 429 -28.40 8.89 19.32
N ARG A 430 -28.37 7.66 18.82
CA ARG A 430 -28.42 6.46 19.63
C ARG A 430 -27.01 5.98 19.93
N GLN A 431 -26.73 5.68 21.18
CA GLN A 431 -25.44 5.23 21.67
C GLN A 431 -25.59 3.88 22.38
N VAL A 432 -24.81 2.90 21.95
CA VAL A 432 -24.83 1.56 22.54
C VAL A 432 -23.46 1.27 23.13
N TYR A 433 -23.43 1.04 24.45
CA TYR A 433 -22.26 0.51 25.12
C TYR A 433 -22.25 -1.00 25.02
N ILE A 434 -21.10 -1.59 24.73
CA ILE A 434 -20.94 -3.01 24.50
C ILE A 434 -19.74 -3.50 25.30
N LEU A 435 -19.98 -4.46 26.19
CA LEU A 435 -18.97 -5.17 26.96
C LEU A 435 -18.81 -6.61 26.45
N ASP A 436 -17.75 -7.27 26.91
CA ASP A 436 -17.51 -8.70 26.67
C ASP A 436 -17.30 -9.06 25.17
N LEU A 437 -16.73 -8.13 24.41
CA LEU A 437 -16.28 -8.38 23.02
C LEU A 437 -14.81 -8.86 22.91
N GLY A 438 -14.20 -9.25 24.04
CA GLY A 438 -12.79 -9.65 24.09
C GLY A 438 -11.81 -8.50 24.33
N HIS A 439 -12.31 -7.32 24.68
CA HIS A 439 -11.52 -6.16 25.07
C HIS A 439 -11.85 -5.76 26.50
N GLU A 440 -10.85 -5.29 27.25
CA GLU A 440 -11.06 -4.81 28.63
C GLU A 440 -11.97 -3.58 28.69
N GLN A 441 -11.85 -2.69 27.70
CA GLN A 441 -12.61 -1.46 27.64
C GLN A 441 -13.89 -1.62 26.80
N PRO A 442 -15.00 -0.95 27.18
CA PRO A 442 -16.24 -0.99 26.44
C PRO A 442 -16.08 -0.44 25.01
N THR A 443 -16.76 -1.08 24.07
CA THR A 443 -16.97 -0.51 22.72
C THR A 443 -18.19 0.39 22.77
N ILE A 444 -18.09 1.60 22.22
CA ILE A 444 -19.15 2.60 22.24
C ILE A 444 -19.58 2.86 20.79
N LEU A 445 -20.69 2.24 20.41
CA LEU A 445 -21.29 2.40 19.09
C LEU A 445 -22.18 3.64 19.06
N LEU A 446 -22.13 4.40 17.99
CA LEU A 446 -22.92 5.61 17.75
C LEU A 446 -23.60 5.53 16.39
N THR A 447 -24.92 5.84 16.35
CA THR A 447 -25.73 5.77 15.13
C THR A 447 -26.89 6.75 15.17
N ASN A 448 -27.44 7.13 14.02
CA ASN A 448 -28.71 7.83 13.90
C ASN A 448 -29.91 6.89 13.64
N GLU A 449 -29.68 5.57 13.57
CA GLU A 449 -30.72 4.56 13.44
C GLU A 449 -31.43 4.27 14.78
N MET A 450 -32.53 4.96 15.05
CA MET A 450 -33.21 4.89 16.35
C MET A 450 -34.00 3.59 16.56
N ARG A 451 -34.44 2.93 15.49
CA ARG A 451 -35.36 1.77 15.57
C ARG A 451 -34.70 0.43 15.26
N THR A 452 -33.55 0.45 14.64
CA THR A 452 -32.86 -0.78 14.23
C THR A 452 -32.49 -1.63 15.45
N PRO A 453 -32.76 -2.94 15.46
CA PRO A 453 -32.37 -3.81 16.56
C PRO A 453 -30.88 -3.77 16.85
N ILE A 454 -30.48 -3.77 18.12
CA ILE A 454 -29.07 -3.67 18.54
C ILE A 454 -28.24 -4.80 17.92
N LYS A 455 -28.78 -6.01 17.87
CA LYS A 455 -28.13 -7.16 17.23
C LYS A 455 -27.74 -6.86 15.80
N GLN A 456 -28.63 -6.23 15.01
CA GLN A 456 -28.35 -5.84 13.63
C GLN A 456 -27.30 -4.72 13.54
N LEU A 457 -27.35 -3.71 14.42
CA LEU A 457 -26.35 -2.65 14.48
C LEU A 457 -24.95 -3.22 14.74
N ILE A 458 -24.82 -4.10 15.74
CA ILE A 458 -23.54 -4.70 16.10
C ILE A 458 -23.05 -5.62 14.97
N THR A 459 -23.92 -6.44 14.37
CA THR A 459 -23.56 -7.31 13.25
C THR A 459 -23.10 -6.51 12.05
N ARG A 460 -23.82 -5.44 11.71
CA ARG A 460 -23.46 -4.55 10.59
C ARG A 460 -22.15 -3.80 10.86
N TYR A 461 -21.92 -3.34 12.09
CA TYR A 461 -20.62 -2.78 12.43
C TYR A 461 -19.49 -3.82 12.38
N ALA A 462 -19.77 -5.06 12.80
CA ALA A 462 -18.80 -6.15 12.70
C ALA A 462 -18.43 -6.49 11.24
N GLN A 463 -19.37 -6.32 10.32
CA GLN A 463 -19.11 -6.45 8.87
C GLN A 463 -18.10 -5.43 8.34
N ARG A 464 -17.81 -4.33 9.09
CA ARG A 464 -16.66 -3.44 8.77
C ARG A 464 -15.34 -4.21 8.71
N MET A 465 -15.19 -5.33 9.39
CA MET A 465 -14.01 -6.20 9.24
C MET A 465 -13.82 -6.70 7.80
N LEU A 466 -14.86 -6.64 6.95
CA LEU A 466 -14.74 -6.96 5.52
C LEU A 466 -13.82 -5.96 4.80
N ILE A 467 -13.84 -4.67 5.18
CA ILE A 467 -12.88 -3.71 4.60
C ILE A 467 -11.47 -3.98 5.09
N GLU A 468 -11.27 -4.43 6.33
CA GLU A 468 -9.95 -4.80 6.85
C GLU A 468 -9.38 -6.01 6.11
N ASN A 469 -10.22 -7.00 5.77
CA ASN A 469 -9.85 -8.12 4.93
C ASN A 469 -9.51 -7.66 3.50
N ALA A 470 -10.31 -6.76 2.93
CA ALA A 470 -10.06 -6.19 1.61
C ALA A 470 -8.79 -5.32 1.62
N LEU A 471 -8.52 -4.56 2.69
CA LEU A 471 -7.27 -3.83 2.87
C LEU A 471 -6.07 -4.78 2.97
N SER A 472 -6.21 -5.91 3.69
CA SER A 472 -5.17 -6.93 3.73
C SER A 472 -4.87 -7.48 2.32
N ASP A 473 -5.89 -7.71 1.52
CA ASP A 473 -5.74 -8.16 0.12
C ASP A 473 -5.14 -7.04 -0.75
N ALA A 474 -5.57 -5.79 -0.55
CA ALA A 474 -5.00 -4.62 -1.23
C ALA A 474 -3.49 -4.46 -0.98
N VAL A 475 -3.05 -4.67 0.26
CA VAL A 475 -1.63 -4.57 0.64
C VAL A 475 -0.84 -5.80 0.15
N ARG A 476 -1.35 -7.01 0.40
CA ARG A 476 -0.58 -8.25 0.18
C ARG A 476 -0.62 -8.75 -1.26
N PHE A 477 -1.71 -8.51 -1.95
CA PHE A 477 -1.93 -9.00 -3.31
C PHE A 477 -1.82 -7.88 -4.35
N PHE A 478 -2.54 -6.78 -4.19
CA PHE A 478 -2.47 -5.65 -5.12
C PHE A 478 -1.31 -4.69 -4.82
N HIS A 479 -0.51 -4.98 -3.79
CA HIS A 479 0.70 -4.24 -3.40
C HIS A 479 0.47 -2.74 -3.25
N MET A 480 -0.60 -2.38 -2.54
CA MET A 480 -0.97 -0.98 -2.31
C MET A 480 0.14 -0.20 -1.60
N ASP A 481 0.91 -0.85 -0.72
CA ASP A 481 2.02 -0.25 0.03
C ASP A 481 3.33 -0.15 -0.79
N ALA A 482 3.36 -0.71 -1.99
CA ALA A 482 4.51 -0.64 -2.90
C ALA A 482 4.30 0.48 -3.94
N LEU A 483 4.43 1.73 -3.50
CA LEU A 483 4.22 2.90 -4.34
C LEU A 483 5.12 2.90 -5.58
N SER A 484 4.53 3.21 -6.71
CA SER A 484 5.19 3.22 -8.01
C SER A 484 5.73 4.60 -8.41
N SER A 485 5.35 5.66 -7.71
CA SER A 485 5.79 7.02 -7.98
C SER A 485 6.84 7.49 -6.98
N ALA A 486 7.87 8.17 -7.48
CA ALA A 486 8.84 8.88 -6.64
C ALA A 486 8.23 10.14 -5.97
N VAL A 487 7.08 10.61 -6.46
CA VAL A 487 6.34 11.74 -5.92
C VAL A 487 5.15 11.22 -5.14
N GLY A 488 5.12 11.44 -3.82
CA GLY A 488 4.14 10.86 -2.89
C GLY A 488 2.68 11.12 -3.23
N PHE A 489 2.37 12.27 -3.85
CA PHE A 489 0.99 12.62 -4.24
C PHE A 489 0.56 12.11 -5.63
N LYS A 490 1.39 11.33 -6.31
CA LYS A 490 1.11 10.81 -7.66
C LYS A 490 0.79 9.32 -7.66
N VAL A 491 0.03 8.88 -6.67
CA VAL A 491 -0.37 7.47 -6.50
C VAL A 491 -1.84 7.21 -6.85
N ASP A 492 -2.59 8.23 -7.26
CA ASP A 492 -4.02 8.12 -7.58
C ASP A 492 -4.30 7.09 -8.67
N VAL A 493 -3.41 6.98 -9.67
CA VAL A 493 -3.55 5.98 -10.73
C VAL A 493 -3.45 4.57 -10.16
N ASP A 494 -2.52 4.33 -9.22
CA ASP A 494 -2.38 3.00 -8.59
C ASP A 494 -3.60 2.66 -7.73
N MET A 495 -4.19 3.64 -7.07
CA MET A 495 -5.41 3.46 -6.29
C MET A 495 -6.64 3.23 -7.19
N MET A 496 -6.75 3.96 -8.27
CA MET A 496 -7.79 3.75 -9.29
C MET A 496 -7.68 2.33 -9.89
N LEU A 497 -6.48 1.90 -10.26
CA LEU A 497 -6.24 0.55 -10.77
C LEU A 497 -6.57 -0.53 -9.73
N LEU A 498 -6.32 -0.27 -8.45
CA LEU A 498 -6.71 -1.14 -7.34
C LEU A 498 -8.23 -1.34 -7.31
N VAL A 499 -9.01 -0.25 -7.40
CA VAL A 499 -10.48 -0.31 -7.41
C VAL A 499 -10.98 -1.15 -8.58
N ILE A 500 -10.50 -0.88 -9.80
CA ILE A 500 -10.91 -1.61 -11.01
C ILE A 500 -10.49 -3.08 -10.94
N ALA A 501 -9.23 -3.37 -10.57
CA ALA A 501 -8.71 -4.73 -10.47
C ALA A 501 -9.46 -5.55 -9.40
N SER A 502 -9.74 -4.98 -8.22
CA SER A 502 -10.53 -5.64 -7.19
C SER A 502 -11.94 -5.96 -7.68
N GLY A 503 -12.57 -5.05 -8.43
CA GLY A 503 -13.86 -5.27 -9.06
C GLY A 503 -13.84 -6.42 -10.07
N LEU A 504 -12.85 -6.47 -10.95
CA LEU A 504 -12.68 -7.54 -11.93
C LEU A 504 -12.47 -8.91 -11.25
N TYR A 505 -11.67 -8.97 -10.19
CA TYR A 505 -11.52 -10.20 -9.39
C TYR A 505 -12.85 -10.63 -8.74
N ARG A 506 -13.68 -9.68 -8.31
CA ARG A 506 -15.02 -9.98 -7.76
C ARG A 506 -15.97 -10.52 -8.84
N LEU A 507 -15.96 -9.93 -10.04
CA LEU A 507 -16.74 -10.43 -11.18
C LEU A 507 -16.31 -11.86 -11.55
N LEU A 508 -15.00 -12.11 -11.62
CA LEU A 508 -14.46 -13.45 -11.87
C LEU A 508 -14.88 -14.43 -10.77
N ALA A 509 -14.72 -14.05 -9.49
CA ALA A 509 -15.07 -14.88 -8.33
C ALA A 509 -16.54 -15.33 -8.33
N ARG A 510 -17.46 -14.44 -8.72
CA ARG A 510 -18.91 -14.74 -8.77
C ARG A 510 -19.26 -15.81 -9.79
N ARG A 511 -18.46 -15.97 -10.85
CA ARG A 511 -18.63 -17.01 -11.86
C ARG A 511 -18.06 -18.35 -11.44
N MET A 512 -17.15 -18.38 -10.47
CA MET A 512 -16.44 -19.58 -10.03
C MET A 512 -17.17 -20.24 -8.88
N ARG A 513 -17.62 -21.48 -9.07
CA ARG A 513 -18.28 -22.26 -8.01
C ARG A 513 -17.36 -22.40 -6.80
N GLY A 514 -17.83 -22.00 -5.62
CA GLY A 514 -17.07 -22.06 -4.37
C GLY A 514 -16.15 -20.86 -4.11
N TYR A 515 -16.05 -19.88 -5.04
CA TYR A 515 -15.16 -18.71 -4.90
C TYR A 515 -15.89 -17.40 -4.66
N SER A 516 -17.22 -17.38 -4.54
CA SER A 516 -17.98 -16.14 -4.35
C SER A 516 -17.56 -15.32 -3.11
N GLY A 517 -16.99 -15.94 -2.10
CA GLY A 517 -16.42 -15.29 -0.91
C GLY A 517 -14.90 -15.15 -0.93
N ALA A 518 -14.19 -15.69 -1.93
CA ALA A 518 -12.75 -15.77 -1.96
C ALA A 518 -12.09 -14.39 -2.12
N GLN A 519 -10.89 -14.23 -1.54
CA GLN A 519 -10.03 -13.07 -1.75
C GLN A 519 -9.31 -13.16 -3.11
N ALA A 520 -8.90 -12.02 -3.66
CA ALA A 520 -8.20 -11.96 -4.96
C ALA A 520 -6.93 -12.81 -4.96
N ARG A 521 -6.18 -12.83 -3.86
CA ARG A 521 -4.99 -13.68 -3.71
C ARG A 521 -5.29 -15.17 -3.88
N GLN A 522 -6.42 -15.63 -3.34
CA GLN A 522 -6.83 -17.04 -3.49
C GLN A 522 -7.21 -17.34 -4.94
N ILE A 523 -8.01 -16.47 -5.56
CA ILE A 523 -8.42 -16.60 -6.96
C ILE A 523 -7.21 -16.60 -7.89
N PHE A 524 -6.26 -15.72 -7.63
CA PHE A 524 -5.01 -15.67 -8.38
C PHE A 524 -4.25 -17.01 -8.31
N ARG A 525 -3.92 -17.45 -7.09
CA ARG A 525 -3.18 -18.68 -6.87
C ARG A 525 -3.85 -19.92 -7.49
N ASP A 526 -5.17 -20.02 -7.35
CA ASP A 526 -5.90 -21.22 -7.72
C ASP A 526 -6.29 -21.22 -9.21
N LEU A 527 -6.53 -20.06 -9.82
CA LEU A 527 -7.14 -19.94 -11.15
C LEU A 527 -6.32 -19.07 -12.14
N VAL A 528 -5.84 -17.89 -11.71
CA VAL A 528 -5.24 -16.90 -12.61
C VAL A 528 -3.75 -17.16 -12.85
N ASP A 529 -2.98 -17.55 -11.84
CA ASP A 529 -1.57 -17.93 -11.96
C ASP A 529 -1.44 -19.25 -12.73
N THR A 530 -1.75 -19.19 -14.03
CA THR A 530 -1.81 -20.37 -14.91
C THR A 530 -1.14 -20.04 -16.24
N PRO A 531 -0.14 -20.81 -16.65
CA PRO A 531 0.45 -20.69 -17.97
C PRO A 531 -0.52 -21.23 -19.04
N ALA A 532 -0.35 -20.73 -20.25
CA ALA A 532 -1.15 -21.13 -21.40
C ALA A 532 -0.33 -21.15 -22.69
N THR A 533 -0.79 -21.94 -23.65
CA THR A 533 -0.32 -21.88 -25.04
C THR A 533 -1.29 -21.00 -25.81
N VAL A 534 -0.74 -20.01 -26.50
CA VAL A 534 -1.49 -19.07 -27.33
C VAL A 534 -1.25 -19.39 -28.78
N ASP A 535 -2.34 -19.54 -29.54
CA ASP A 535 -2.32 -19.75 -31.00
C ASP A 535 -3.05 -18.59 -31.69
N ILE A 536 -2.33 -17.82 -32.47
CA ILE A 536 -2.85 -16.70 -33.25
C ILE A 536 -3.07 -17.16 -34.69
N THR A 537 -4.33 -17.07 -35.13
CA THR A 537 -4.72 -17.32 -36.54
C THR A 537 -5.23 -16.02 -37.20
N ALA A 538 -5.62 -16.09 -38.45
CA ALA A 538 -6.16 -14.94 -39.16
C ALA A 538 -7.45 -14.38 -38.52
N THR A 539 -8.26 -15.20 -37.86
CA THR A 539 -9.59 -14.84 -37.35
C THR A 539 -9.72 -14.92 -35.82
N ALA A 540 -8.85 -15.67 -35.18
CA ALA A 540 -8.98 -15.98 -33.76
C ALA A 540 -7.63 -15.97 -33.02
N VAL A 541 -7.71 -15.78 -31.71
CA VAL A 541 -6.64 -16.03 -30.75
C VAL A 541 -7.17 -17.08 -29.77
N THR A 542 -6.58 -18.26 -29.81
CA THR A 542 -6.94 -19.36 -28.91
C THR A 542 -5.96 -19.43 -27.77
N VAL A 543 -6.45 -19.38 -26.53
CA VAL A 543 -5.66 -19.49 -25.30
C VAL A 543 -5.99 -20.82 -24.64
N ALA A 544 -5.08 -21.78 -24.76
CA ALA A 544 -5.22 -23.11 -24.21
C ALA A 544 -4.48 -23.23 -22.86
N PHE A 545 -5.25 -23.26 -21.78
CA PHE A 545 -4.72 -23.36 -20.43
C PHE A 545 -4.07 -24.71 -20.16
N HIS A 546 -2.91 -24.70 -19.53
CA HIS A 546 -2.24 -25.92 -19.13
C HIS A 546 -3.00 -26.59 -17.99
N ARG A 547 -2.89 -27.91 -17.91
CA ARG A 547 -3.60 -28.74 -16.91
C ARG A 547 -3.19 -28.33 -15.48
N ARG A 548 -4.17 -28.02 -14.65
CA ARG A 548 -4.01 -27.72 -13.21
C ARG A 548 -5.20 -28.25 -12.43
N ALA A 549 -5.01 -28.44 -11.11
CA ALA A 549 -6.05 -29.00 -10.23
C ALA A 549 -7.41 -28.27 -10.29
N HIS A 550 -7.39 -26.94 -10.45
CA HIS A 550 -8.60 -26.12 -10.47
C HIS A 550 -9.15 -25.80 -11.88
N LEU A 551 -8.52 -26.32 -12.94
CA LEU A 551 -8.98 -26.14 -14.32
C LEU A 551 -10.44 -26.59 -14.53
N PRO A 552 -10.96 -27.68 -13.93
CA PRO A 552 -12.37 -28.05 -14.04
C PRO A 552 -13.34 -26.96 -13.57
N ILE A 553 -12.95 -26.12 -12.59
CA ILE A 553 -13.77 -25.02 -12.09
C ILE A 553 -13.87 -23.90 -13.16
N LEU A 554 -12.76 -23.62 -13.86
CA LEU A 554 -12.74 -22.67 -14.98
C LEU A 554 -13.61 -23.15 -16.12
N ILE A 555 -13.54 -24.43 -16.49
CA ILE A 555 -14.37 -25.02 -17.54
C ILE A 555 -15.85 -24.93 -17.16
N ALA A 556 -16.21 -25.31 -15.93
CA ALA A 556 -17.57 -25.27 -15.43
C ALA A 556 -18.15 -23.85 -15.28
N SER A 557 -17.33 -22.80 -15.36
CA SER A 557 -17.78 -21.40 -15.25
C SER A 557 -18.53 -20.87 -16.48
N GLY A 558 -18.52 -21.59 -17.60
CA GLY A 558 -19.05 -21.15 -18.87
C GLY A 558 -18.22 -20.08 -19.61
N LEU A 559 -17.06 -19.67 -19.07
CA LEU A 559 -16.18 -18.72 -19.74
C LEU A 559 -15.60 -19.26 -21.06
N PHE A 560 -15.43 -20.58 -21.14
CA PHE A 560 -14.86 -21.24 -22.33
C PHE A 560 -15.87 -21.38 -23.47
N ASP A 561 -17.16 -21.27 -23.16
CA ASP A 561 -18.24 -21.42 -24.12
C ASP A 561 -18.64 -20.10 -24.83
N GLN A 562 -18.03 -18.98 -24.38
CA GLN A 562 -18.35 -17.64 -24.85
C GLN A 562 -17.17 -17.00 -25.60
N PRO A 563 -17.08 -17.19 -26.93
CA PRO A 563 -16.07 -16.49 -27.72
C PRO A 563 -16.32 -14.97 -27.70
N VAL A 564 -15.26 -14.17 -27.52
CA VAL A 564 -15.33 -12.71 -27.38
C VAL A 564 -14.52 -12.04 -28.47
N ARG A 565 -15.12 -11.11 -29.23
CA ARG A 565 -14.37 -10.27 -30.20
C ARG A 565 -13.60 -9.18 -29.46
N VAL A 566 -12.27 -9.15 -29.63
CA VAL A 566 -11.39 -8.20 -28.96
C VAL A 566 -11.05 -7.06 -29.89
N PRO A 567 -11.53 -5.82 -29.63
CA PRO A 567 -11.36 -4.67 -30.55
C PRO A 567 -9.90 -4.36 -30.88
N TRP A 568 -9.01 -4.37 -29.89
CA TRP A 568 -7.60 -4.05 -30.10
C TRP A 568 -6.78 -5.19 -30.72
N TRP A 569 -7.42 -6.30 -31.06
CA TRP A 569 -6.86 -7.37 -31.89
C TRP A 569 -7.43 -7.35 -33.31
N GLY A 570 -7.90 -6.20 -33.77
CA GLY A 570 -8.58 -6.10 -35.06
C GLY A 570 -9.86 -6.92 -35.10
N ASN A 571 -10.59 -6.99 -34.01
CA ASN A 571 -11.83 -7.77 -33.81
C ASN A 571 -11.66 -9.30 -33.94
N ARG A 572 -10.45 -9.83 -33.77
CA ARG A 572 -10.25 -11.28 -33.69
C ARG A 572 -10.96 -11.85 -32.48
N THR A 573 -11.43 -13.08 -32.63
CA THR A 573 -12.17 -13.78 -31.59
C THR A 573 -11.23 -14.43 -30.59
N LEU A 574 -11.34 -14.08 -29.32
CA LEU A 574 -10.73 -14.82 -28.22
C LEU A 574 -11.50 -16.13 -28.00
N ARG A 575 -10.78 -17.24 -27.94
CA ARG A 575 -11.29 -18.56 -27.54
C ARG A 575 -10.46 -19.07 -26.37
N LEU A 576 -11.10 -19.37 -25.26
CA LEU A 576 -10.47 -19.97 -24.09
C LEU A 576 -10.71 -21.49 -24.15
N THR A 577 -9.64 -22.27 -24.01
CA THR A 577 -9.72 -23.75 -24.07
C THR A 577 -8.81 -24.35 -23.00
N ALA A 578 -9.02 -25.62 -22.72
CA ALA A 578 -8.09 -26.43 -21.94
C ALA A 578 -7.19 -27.23 -22.90
N ASN A 579 -5.91 -27.36 -22.62
CA ASN A 579 -5.09 -28.31 -23.32
C ASN A 579 -5.64 -29.72 -23.02
N ALA A 580 -6.06 -30.42 -24.06
CA ALA A 580 -6.24 -31.86 -23.97
C ALA A 580 -4.85 -32.46 -23.68
N GLY A 581 -4.67 -33.04 -22.51
CA GLY A 581 -3.44 -33.68 -22.08
C GLY A 581 -3.10 -34.88 -22.92
#